data_45faeee4ecb626262cce137a7a1ca1b8
#
_entry.id   45faeee4ecb626262cce137a7a1ca1b8
#
_cell.length_a   1.000
_cell.length_b   1.000
_cell.length_c   1.000
_cell.angle_alpha   90.00
_cell.angle_beta   90.00
_cell.angle_gamma   90.00
#
_symmetry.space_group_name_H-M   'P 1'
#
loop_
_entity.id
_entity.type
_entity.pdbx_description
1 polymer ?
#
loop_
_entity_poly.entity_id
_entity_poly.type
_entity_poly.pdbx_seq_one_letter_code
_entity_poly.pdbx_strand_id
1 'polypeptide(L)'
;MAVTDKERKLAATLSDPVLWGQAYLYNRDGSGRDYWPHQVEDLRCPAKNIIHLDGRDVGKSIVLSTDALHYAFTTRGGQGLIAAPHQGHLDTIIEEIEFQLDSNPDLMNSIALTKYGKPKIHRKPYFRLEFTNGSVLYFRPAGAYGDAFRSLHVGRVWVDEGAWLTERAWKALRQCLKAGGTLRIYSTPNGLRDTTYYRLTSSEQFHVFRWPSWLNPLWTEDREAELLEFYGGRD
;
A
#
# COMPACT_ATOMS: atom_id res chain seq x y z
N MET A 1 -2.17 -37.69 4.75
CA MET A 1 -2.22 -37.52 3.28
C MET A 1 -1.01 -36.69 2.85
N ALA A 2 -0.30 -37.11 1.80
CA ALA A 2 0.82 -36.32 1.29
C ALA A 2 0.28 -35.09 0.55
N VAL A 3 0.87 -33.91 0.79
CA VAL A 3 0.54 -32.66 0.10
C VAL A 3 0.97 -32.78 -1.36
N THR A 4 0.06 -32.54 -2.29
CA THR A 4 0.32 -32.61 -3.74
C THR A 4 1.20 -31.44 -4.19
N ASP A 5 1.86 -31.58 -5.35
CA ASP A 5 2.70 -30.49 -5.90
C ASP A 5 1.86 -29.25 -6.25
N LYS A 6 0.61 -29.44 -6.66
CA LYS A 6 -0.34 -28.33 -6.91
C LYS A 6 -0.65 -27.56 -5.62
N GLU A 7 -0.88 -28.26 -4.52
CA GLU A 7 -1.13 -27.62 -3.20
C GLU A 7 0.10 -26.87 -2.69
N ARG A 8 1.31 -27.43 -2.88
CA ARG A 8 2.56 -26.75 -2.53
C ARG A 8 2.76 -25.46 -3.33
N LYS A 9 2.52 -25.53 -4.65
CA LYS A 9 2.63 -24.36 -5.54
C LYS A 9 1.62 -23.28 -5.14
N LEU A 10 0.38 -23.65 -4.87
CA LEU A 10 -0.66 -22.71 -4.41
C LEU A 10 -0.26 -22.07 -3.06
N ALA A 11 0.19 -22.87 -2.10
CA ALA A 11 0.65 -22.36 -0.80
C ALA A 11 1.82 -21.38 -0.96
N ALA A 12 2.80 -21.67 -1.81
CA ALA A 12 3.91 -20.76 -2.11
C ALA A 12 3.41 -19.44 -2.73
N THR A 13 2.49 -19.51 -3.70
CA THR A 13 1.89 -18.32 -4.33
C THR A 13 1.14 -17.48 -3.29
N LEU A 14 0.34 -18.08 -2.43
CA LEU A 14 -0.43 -17.35 -1.42
C LEU A 14 0.44 -16.76 -0.31
N SER A 15 1.59 -17.33 -0.01
CA SER A 15 2.48 -16.85 1.05
C SER A 15 3.47 -15.76 0.60
N ASP A 16 3.72 -15.61 -0.69
CA ASP A 16 4.66 -14.63 -1.26
C ASP A 16 3.88 -13.54 -2.01
N PRO A 17 3.89 -12.28 -1.54
CA PRO A 17 3.13 -11.20 -2.16
C PRO A 17 3.54 -10.90 -3.61
N VAL A 18 4.78 -11.19 -4.00
CA VAL A 18 5.26 -11.05 -5.39
C VAL A 18 4.63 -12.12 -6.27
N LEU A 19 4.73 -13.40 -5.88
CA LEU A 19 4.13 -14.49 -6.63
C LEU A 19 2.60 -14.38 -6.69
N TRP A 20 1.99 -13.91 -5.60
CA TRP A 20 0.57 -13.64 -5.57
C TRP A 20 0.18 -12.52 -6.53
N GLY A 21 0.90 -11.40 -6.52
CA GLY A 21 0.65 -10.30 -7.43
C GLY A 21 0.85 -10.70 -8.90
N GLN A 22 1.89 -11.47 -9.22
CA GLN A 22 2.09 -12.01 -10.58
C GLN A 22 0.98 -12.96 -11.03
N ALA A 23 0.33 -13.67 -10.10
CA ALA A 23 -0.74 -14.61 -10.40
C ALA A 23 -2.12 -13.94 -10.53
N TYR A 24 -2.36 -12.83 -9.81
CA TYR A 24 -3.70 -12.25 -9.68
C TYR A 24 -3.84 -10.81 -10.18
N LEU A 25 -2.73 -10.07 -10.39
CA LEU A 25 -2.79 -8.67 -10.78
C LEU A 25 -2.30 -8.44 -12.21
N TYR A 26 -2.79 -7.36 -12.81
CA TYR A 26 -2.50 -7.01 -14.20
C TYR A 26 -1.92 -5.61 -14.33
N ASN A 27 -1.16 -5.38 -15.39
CA ASN A 27 -0.81 -4.05 -15.86
C ASN A 27 -1.96 -3.45 -16.67
N ARG A 28 -1.94 -2.12 -16.88
CA ARG A 28 -2.99 -1.42 -17.63
C ARG A 28 -3.10 -1.85 -19.11
N ASP A 29 -2.07 -2.45 -19.65
CA ASP A 29 -2.05 -3.03 -21.00
C ASP A 29 -2.63 -4.46 -21.08
N GLY A 30 -3.08 -5.01 -19.95
CA GLY A 30 -3.63 -6.35 -19.83
C GLY A 30 -2.58 -7.45 -19.64
N SER A 31 -1.29 -7.15 -19.65
CA SER A 31 -0.24 -8.11 -19.29
C SER A 31 -0.27 -8.44 -17.80
N GLY A 32 0.25 -9.61 -17.42
CA GLY A 32 0.42 -9.97 -16.01
C GLY A 32 1.32 -8.98 -15.29
N ARG A 33 1.04 -8.75 -14.01
CA ARG A 33 1.85 -7.84 -13.18
C ARG A 33 3.28 -8.33 -13.11
N ASP A 34 4.21 -7.43 -13.37
CA ASP A 34 5.62 -7.62 -13.11
C ASP A 34 6.13 -6.53 -12.15
N TYR A 35 7.18 -6.83 -11.41
CA TYR A 35 7.72 -5.94 -10.39
C TYR A 35 9.17 -5.62 -10.66
N TRP A 36 9.54 -4.37 -10.49
CA TRP A 36 10.93 -3.94 -10.52
C TRP A 36 11.69 -4.50 -9.31
N PRO A 37 13.02 -4.68 -9.38
CA PRO A 37 13.80 -5.31 -8.33
C PRO A 37 13.58 -4.70 -6.94
N HIS A 38 13.54 -3.38 -6.82
CA HIS A 38 13.30 -2.68 -5.56
C HIS A 38 11.89 -2.90 -5.00
N GLN A 39 10.89 -3.08 -5.87
CA GLN A 39 9.51 -3.41 -5.47
C GLN A 39 9.42 -4.85 -4.91
N VAL A 40 10.16 -5.78 -5.53
CA VAL A 40 10.28 -7.16 -5.03
C VAL A 40 10.91 -7.19 -3.64
N GLU A 41 11.96 -6.38 -3.43
CA GLU A 41 12.64 -6.28 -2.14
C GLU A 41 11.70 -5.78 -1.04
N ASP A 42 10.91 -4.73 -1.28
CA ASP A 42 9.92 -4.25 -0.30
C ASP A 42 8.82 -5.29 -0.03
N LEU A 43 8.20 -5.82 -1.08
CA LEU A 43 7.10 -6.78 -0.94
C LEU A 43 7.52 -8.02 -0.12
N ARG A 44 8.77 -8.44 -0.23
CA ARG A 44 9.35 -9.58 0.52
C ARG A 44 10.03 -9.18 1.82
N CYS A 45 10.09 -7.89 2.15
CA CYS A 45 10.76 -7.44 3.36
C CYS A 45 10.06 -7.98 4.63
N PRO A 46 10.76 -8.74 5.48
CA PRO A 46 10.18 -9.34 6.68
C PRO A 46 10.03 -8.34 7.84
N ALA A 47 10.50 -7.12 7.67
CA ALA A 47 10.45 -6.11 8.72
C ALA A 47 9.01 -5.81 9.13
N LYS A 48 8.77 -5.70 10.43
CA LYS A 48 7.47 -5.41 10.99
C LYS A 48 6.95 -4.05 10.55
N ASN A 49 7.81 -3.04 10.60
CA ASN A 49 7.49 -1.69 10.16
C ASN A 49 8.47 -1.25 9.09
N ILE A 50 7.96 -0.58 8.07
CA ILE A 50 8.73 -0.10 6.93
C ILE A 50 8.43 1.38 6.72
N ILE A 51 9.46 2.15 6.37
CA ILE A 51 9.31 3.54 5.96
C ILE A 51 10.17 3.83 4.73
N HIS A 52 9.59 4.55 3.81
CA HIS A 52 10.19 4.93 2.54
C HIS A 52 10.55 6.41 2.49
N LEU A 53 11.74 6.69 1.95
CA LEU A 53 12.18 8.01 1.52
C LEU A 53 12.42 7.92 0.01
N ASP A 54 11.38 8.15 -0.76
CA ASP A 54 11.39 7.81 -2.17
C ASP A 54 11.31 9.04 -3.07
N GLY A 55 11.90 8.92 -4.23
CA GLY A 55 11.64 9.81 -5.36
C GLY A 55 10.24 9.65 -5.93
N ARG A 56 9.98 10.37 -7.00
CA ARG A 56 8.74 10.26 -7.78
C ARG A 56 8.83 9.12 -8.77
N ASP A 57 7.67 8.59 -9.17
CA ASP A 57 7.48 7.62 -10.24
C ASP A 57 8.23 6.29 -10.06
N VAL A 58 8.56 5.90 -8.82
CA VAL A 58 9.22 4.63 -8.48
C VAL A 58 8.25 3.50 -8.15
N GLY A 59 6.94 3.73 -8.37
CA GLY A 59 5.91 2.70 -8.23
C GLY A 59 5.45 2.41 -6.80
N LYS A 60 5.55 3.37 -5.88
CA LYS A 60 5.06 3.27 -4.48
C LYS A 60 3.62 2.76 -4.39
N SER A 61 2.70 3.37 -5.15
CA SER A 61 1.27 3.02 -5.12
C SER A 61 0.99 1.60 -5.60
N ILE A 62 1.81 1.09 -6.53
CA ILE A 62 1.73 -0.30 -7.01
C ILE A 62 2.07 -1.28 -5.88
N VAL A 63 3.17 -1.04 -5.16
CA VAL A 63 3.58 -1.88 -4.04
C VAL A 63 2.58 -1.81 -2.90
N LEU A 64 2.13 -0.60 -2.55
CA LEU A 64 1.13 -0.39 -1.51
C LEU A 64 -0.18 -1.14 -1.83
N SER A 65 -0.72 -0.99 -3.03
CA SER A 65 -1.96 -1.66 -3.44
C SER A 65 -1.80 -3.18 -3.51
N THR A 66 -0.66 -3.67 -4.00
CA THR A 66 -0.34 -5.11 -4.02
C THR A 66 -0.31 -5.69 -2.61
N ASP A 67 0.45 -5.10 -1.69
CA ASP A 67 0.57 -5.59 -0.31
C ASP A 67 -0.77 -5.51 0.43
N ALA A 68 -1.57 -4.46 0.20
CA ALA A 68 -2.88 -4.31 0.80
C ALA A 68 -3.87 -5.38 0.32
N LEU A 69 -3.94 -5.63 -0.99
CA LEU A 69 -4.78 -6.66 -1.57
C LEU A 69 -4.33 -8.06 -1.15
N HIS A 70 -3.02 -8.35 -1.20
CA HIS A 70 -2.46 -9.60 -0.72
C HIS A 70 -2.82 -9.87 0.75
N TYR A 71 -2.63 -8.88 1.63
CA TYR A 71 -3.00 -8.98 3.03
C TYR A 71 -4.50 -9.29 3.21
N ALA A 72 -5.37 -8.57 2.51
CA ALA A 72 -6.81 -8.78 2.64
C ALA A 72 -7.26 -10.13 2.08
N PHE A 73 -6.65 -10.57 0.97
CA PHE A 73 -6.97 -11.84 0.33
C PHE A 73 -6.51 -13.04 1.16
N THR A 74 -5.34 -12.96 1.79
CA THR A 74 -4.70 -14.10 2.47
C THR A 74 -4.92 -14.14 3.98
N THR A 75 -5.21 -12.98 4.62
CA THR A 75 -5.36 -12.89 6.09
C THR A 75 -6.81 -12.97 6.51
N ARG A 76 -7.25 -14.14 6.99
CA ARG A 76 -8.62 -14.33 7.46
C ARG A 76 -8.97 -13.35 8.59
N GLY A 77 -10.06 -12.59 8.42
CA GLY A 77 -10.52 -11.59 9.38
C GLY A 77 -9.57 -10.38 9.54
N GLY A 78 -8.61 -10.23 8.63
CA GLY A 78 -7.66 -9.12 8.65
C GLY A 78 -8.35 -7.76 8.53
N GLN A 79 -7.95 -6.80 9.37
CA GLN A 79 -8.43 -5.42 9.30
C GLN A 79 -7.26 -4.54 8.87
N GLY A 80 -7.35 -3.92 7.71
CA GLY A 80 -6.32 -3.06 7.14
C GLY A 80 -6.81 -1.63 6.92
N LEU A 81 -5.96 -0.64 7.10
CA LEU A 81 -6.23 0.77 6.82
C LEU A 81 -5.23 1.32 5.82
N ILE A 82 -5.72 1.87 4.73
CA ILE A 82 -4.95 2.71 3.82
C ILE A 82 -5.29 4.16 4.15
N ALA A 83 -4.28 4.93 4.55
CA ALA A 83 -4.38 6.31 4.97
C ALA A 83 -3.53 7.21 4.08
N ALA A 84 -4.03 8.41 3.80
CA ALA A 84 -3.29 9.45 3.10
C ALA A 84 -3.68 10.83 3.66
N PRO A 85 -2.91 11.91 3.43
CA PRO A 85 -3.25 13.24 3.90
C PRO A 85 -4.61 13.73 3.42
N HIS A 86 -4.92 13.50 2.14
CA HIS A 86 -6.11 13.98 1.45
C HIS A 86 -6.77 12.89 0.62
N GLN A 87 -8.06 13.07 0.31
CA GLN A 87 -8.83 12.12 -0.49
C GLN A 87 -8.21 11.88 -1.87
N GLY A 88 -7.71 12.93 -2.55
CA GLY A 88 -7.10 12.79 -3.88
C GLY A 88 -5.92 11.83 -3.95
N HIS A 89 -5.13 11.67 -2.88
CA HIS A 89 -4.07 10.65 -2.83
C HIS A 89 -4.67 9.24 -2.72
N LEU A 90 -5.77 9.08 -1.97
CA LEU A 90 -6.48 7.80 -1.87
C LEU A 90 -7.15 7.41 -3.18
N ASP A 91 -7.66 8.38 -3.94
CA ASP A 91 -8.38 8.12 -5.19
C ASP A 91 -7.50 7.37 -6.19
N THR A 92 -6.22 7.73 -6.31
CA THR A 92 -5.25 7.01 -7.17
C THR A 92 -5.08 5.53 -6.75
N ILE A 93 -5.03 5.27 -5.44
CA ILE A 93 -4.90 3.90 -4.91
C ILE A 93 -6.21 3.14 -5.09
N ILE A 94 -7.35 3.80 -4.88
CA ILE A 94 -8.69 3.23 -5.08
C ILE A 94 -8.89 2.84 -6.54
N GLU A 95 -8.54 3.72 -7.48
CA GLU A 95 -8.61 3.47 -8.92
C GLU A 95 -7.75 2.28 -9.35
N GLU A 96 -6.55 2.15 -8.76
CA GLU A 96 -5.70 0.99 -9.02
C GLU A 96 -6.34 -0.29 -8.50
N ILE A 97 -6.86 -0.28 -7.28
CA ILE A 97 -7.51 -1.46 -6.69
C ILE A 97 -8.80 -1.83 -7.43
N GLU A 98 -9.64 -0.87 -7.80
CA GLU A 98 -10.85 -1.11 -8.60
C GLU A 98 -10.48 -1.71 -9.97
N PHE A 99 -9.44 -1.18 -10.63
CA PHE A 99 -8.92 -1.76 -11.86
C PHE A 99 -8.51 -3.24 -11.68
N GLN A 100 -7.83 -3.59 -10.60
CA GLN A 100 -7.44 -4.97 -10.33
C GLN A 100 -8.65 -5.88 -10.08
N LEU A 101 -9.65 -5.40 -9.32
CA LEU A 101 -10.90 -6.14 -9.09
C LEU A 101 -11.66 -6.39 -10.40
N ASP A 102 -11.74 -5.39 -11.26
CA ASP A 102 -12.44 -5.49 -12.55
C ASP A 102 -11.70 -6.36 -13.57
N SER A 103 -10.37 -6.41 -13.47
CA SER A 103 -9.51 -7.18 -14.39
C SER A 103 -9.44 -8.66 -14.06
N ASN A 104 -9.73 -9.07 -12.81
CA ASN A 104 -9.60 -10.45 -12.37
C ASN A 104 -10.87 -10.97 -11.68
N PRO A 105 -11.61 -11.91 -12.33
CA PRO A 105 -12.82 -12.50 -11.74
C PRO A 105 -12.58 -13.21 -10.39
N ASP A 106 -11.42 -13.87 -10.19
CA ASP A 106 -11.12 -14.54 -8.93
C ASP A 106 -10.93 -13.51 -7.79
N LEU A 107 -10.33 -12.37 -8.09
CA LEU A 107 -10.16 -11.28 -7.15
C LEU A 107 -11.52 -10.63 -6.84
N MET A 108 -12.35 -10.37 -7.85
CA MET A 108 -13.70 -9.86 -7.67
C MET A 108 -14.58 -10.84 -6.87
N ASN A 109 -14.49 -12.15 -7.12
CA ASN A 109 -15.22 -13.19 -6.40
C ASN A 109 -14.77 -13.34 -4.94
N SER A 110 -13.59 -12.80 -4.58
CA SER A 110 -13.14 -12.73 -3.18
C SER A 110 -13.85 -11.63 -2.37
N ILE A 111 -14.54 -10.69 -3.02
CA ILE A 111 -15.37 -9.67 -2.36
C ILE A 111 -16.66 -10.30 -1.84
N ALA A 112 -16.96 -10.05 -0.57
CA ALA A 112 -18.18 -10.53 0.07
C ALA A 112 -19.43 -9.92 -0.58
N LEU A 113 -20.52 -10.66 -0.58
CA LEU A 113 -21.79 -10.18 -1.13
C LEU A 113 -22.72 -9.66 -0.02
N THR A 114 -23.52 -8.67 -0.35
CA THR A 114 -24.67 -8.25 0.45
C THR A 114 -25.77 -9.30 0.41
N LYS A 115 -26.77 -9.19 1.28
CA LYS A 115 -27.96 -10.07 1.23
C LYS A 115 -28.72 -10.01 -0.09
N TYR A 116 -28.46 -9.02 -0.94
CA TYR A 116 -29.06 -8.86 -2.27
C TYR A 116 -28.12 -9.32 -3.42
N GLY A 117 -27.02 -9.99 -3.11
CA GLY A 117 -26.06 -10.49 -4.11
C GLY A 117 -25.13 -9.44 -4.72
N LYS A 118 -25.10 -8.21 -4.19
CA LYS A 118 -24.19 -7.15 -4.68
C LYS A 118 -22.86 -7.20 -3.94
N PRO A 119 -21.70 -6.95 -4.61
CA PRO A 119 -20.41 -6.87 -3.96
C PRO A 119 -20.40 -5.80 -2.85
N LYS A 120 -19.79 -6.12 -1.73
CA LYS A 120 -19.61 -5.18 -0.60
C LYS A 120 -18.44 -4.22 -0.86
N ILE A 121 -18.59 -3.41 -1.89
CA ILE A 121 -17.75 -2.28 -2.23
C ILE A 121 -18.48 -1.01 -1.82
N HIS A 122 -18.08 -0.43 -0.70
CA HIS A 122 -18.72 0.77 -0.15
C HIS A 122 -17.94 2.01 -0.58
N ARG A 123 -18.64 2.99 -1.18
CA ARG A 123 -18.00 4.23 -1.65
C ARG A 123 -18.27 5.44 -0.76
N LYS A 124 -19.28 5.38 0.09
CA LYS A 124 -19.69 6.49 0.98
C LYS A 124 -19.88 5.99 2.41
N PRO A 125 -19.57 6.80 3.45
CA PRO A 125 -18.87 8.11 3.38
C PRO A 125 -17.40 7.99 2.99
N TYR A 126 -16.82 6.78 3.10
CA TYR A 126 -15.43 6.46 2.73
C TYR A 126 -15.39 5.14 2.00
N PHE A 127 -14.41 4.97 1.14
CA PHE A 127 -14.21 3.70 0.45
C PHE A 127 -13.84 2.58 1.42
N ARG A 128 -14.45 1.40 1.22
CA ARG A 128 -14.23 0.19 2.03
C ARG A 128 -14.56 -1.05 1.22
N LEU A 129 -13.70 -2.07 1.34
CA LEU A 129 -13.89 -3.39 0.75
C LEU A 129 -14.06 -4.43 1.85
N GLU A 130 -15.03 -5.33 1.71
CA GLU A 130 -15.22 -6.48 2.60
C GLU A 130 -15.02 -7.77 1.81
N PHE A 131 -14.16 -8.65 2.29
CA PHE A 131 -13.80 -9.90 1.63
C PHE A 131 -14.54 -11.10 2.21
N THR A 132 -14.67 -12.17 1.42
CA THR A 132 -15.37 -13.41 1.82
C THR A 132 -14.70 -14.13 3.00
N ASN A 133 -13.39 -13.96 3.19
CA ASN A 133 -12.64 -14.50 4.33
C ASN A 133 -12.82 -13.66 5.63
N GLY A 134 -13.68 -12.62 5.60
CA GLY A 134 -13.96 -11.72 6.71
C GLY A 134 -12.97 -10.58 6.89
N SER A 135 -11.98 -10.45 6.01
CA SER A 135 -11.08 -9.29 6.04
C SER A 135 -11.76 -8.02 5.50
N VAL A 136 -11.24 -6.87 5.91
CA VAL A 136 -11.75 -5.55 5.49
C VAL A 136 -10.59 -4.59 5.23
N LEU A 137 -10.63 -3.90 4.11
CA LEU A 137 -9.79 -2.75 3.82
C LEU A 137 -10.57 -1.45 3.97
N TYR A 138 -10.08 -0.57 4.82
CA TYR A 138 -10.58 0.77 5.02
C TYR A 138 -9.67 1.79 4.32
N PHE A 139 -10.27 2.80 3.69
CA PHE A 139 -9.57 3.91 3.07
C PHE A 139 -10.01 5.18 3.75
N ARG A 140 -9.09 5.94 4.33
CA ARG A 140 -9.42 7.13 5.12
C ARG A 140 -8.45 8.27 4.86
N PRO A 141 -8.94 9.44 4.43
CA PRO A 141 -8.13 10.64 4.45
C PRO A 141 -7.88 11.08 5.88
N ALA A 142 -6.65 11.47 6.19
CA ALA A 142 -6.27 11.93 7.52
C ALA A 142 -6.89 13.27 7.89
N GLY A 143 -6.95 14.19 6.92
CA GLY A 143 -7.28 15.58 7.20
C GLY A 143 -6.35 16.18 8.26
N ALA A 144 -6.79 17.26 8.88
CA ALA A 144 -5.98 17.95 9.87
C ALA A 144 -5.82 17.20 11.21
N TYR A 145 -6.77 16.33 11.56
CA TYR A 145 -6.88 15.76 12.91
C TYR A 145 -6.87 14.24 12.98
N GLY A 146 -6.98 13.55 11.86
CA GLY A 146 -7.10 12.08 11.81
C GLY A 146 -8.42 11.54 12.38
N ASP A 147 -9.48 12.33 12.38
CA ASP A 147 -10.77 11.95 12.98
C ASP A 147 -11.37 10.71 12.33
N ALA A 148 -11.13 10.52 11.02
CA ALA A 148 -11.59 9.36 10.27
C ALA A 148 -10.98 8.03 10.74
N PHE A 149 -9.91 8.05 11.54
CA PHE A 149 -9.23 6.86 12.07
C PHE A 149 -9.80 6.39 13.41
N ARG A 150 -10.42 7.29 14.22
CA ARG A 150 -10.71 7.06 15.64
C ARG A 150 -11.61 5.87 15.95
N SER A 151 -12.43 5.45 15.01
CA SER A 151 -13.34 4.30 15.19
C SER A 151 -12.74 2.98 14.71
N LEU A 152 -11.49 2.98 14.25
CA LEU A 152 -10.86 1.80 13.66
C LEU A 152 -9.92 1.12 14.64
N HIS A 153 -9.86 -0.22 14.57
CA HIS A 153 -8.89 -1.06 15.25
C HIS A 153 -8.32 -2.07 14.24
N VAL A 154 -7.18 -1.74 13.64
CA VAL A 154 -6.62 -2.46 12.50
C VAL A 154 -5.32 -3.18 12.83
N GLY A 155 -5.06 -4.30 12.13
CA GLY A 155 -3.82 -5.06 12.28
C GLY A 155 -2.69 -4.55 11.40
N ARG A 156 -3.00 -3.88 10.29
CA ARG A 156 -2.00 -3.29 9.37
C ARG A 156 -2.46 -1.93 8.88
N VAL A 157 -1.51 -1.02 8.77
CA VAL A 157 -1.73 0.32 8.21
C VAL A 157 -0.72 0.56 7.10
N TRP A 158 -1.19 1.06 5.98
CA TRP A 158 -0.40 1.64 4.90
C TRP A 158 -0.67 3.14 4.87
N VAL A 159 0.37 3.93 4.85
CA VAL A 159 0.30 5.39 4.76
C VAL A 159 0.92 5.81 3.44
N ASP A 160 0.12 6.41 2.57
CA ASP A 160 0.61 7.09 1.39
C ASP A 160 0.88 8.56 1.72
N GLU A 161 1.97 9.11 1.18
CA GLU A 161 2.43 10.47 1.41
C GLU A 161 2.53 10.85 2.89
N GLY A 162 3.17 9.95 3.69
CA GLY A 162 3.29 10.10 5.14
C GLY A 162 4.00 11.37 5.59
N ALA A 163 4.94 11.92 4.81
CA ALA A 163 5.62 13.19 5.13
C ALA A 163 4.66 14.39 5.25
N TRP A 164 3.46 14.29 4.68
CA TRP A 164 2.45 15.34 4.67
C TRP A 164 1.36 15.15 5.72
N LEU A 165 1.41 14.09 6.53
CA LEU A 165 0.49 13.93 7.65
C LEU A 165 0.83 14.89 8.79
N THR A 166 -0.19 15.51 9.37
CA THR A 166 -0.02 16.36 10.56
C THR A 166 0.36 15.53 11.79
N GLU A 167 0.97 16.13 12.79
CA GLU A 167 1.32 15.47 14.06
C GLU A 167 0.06 14.93 14.79
N ARG A 168 -1.09 15.60 14.64
CA ARG A 168 -2.37 15.13 15.21
C ARG A 168 -2.89 13.89 14.48
N ALA A 169 -2.78 13.86 13.17
CA ALA A 169 -3.15 12.70 12.35
C ALA A 169 -2.26 11.50 12.68
N TRP A 170 -0.95 11.68 12.85
CA TRP A 170 -0.03 10.63 13.29
C TRP A 170 -0.42 10.02 14.65
N LYS A 171 -0.81 10.86 15.62
CA LYS A 171 -1.29 10.38 16.93
C LYS A 171 -2.56 9.55 16.80
N ALA A 172 -3.54 10.01 16.01
CA ALA A 172 -4.78 9.29 15.79
C ALA A 172 -4.54 7.96 15.06
N LEU A 173 -3.67 7.94 14.05
CA LEU A 173 -3.29 6.73 13.31
C LEU A 173 -2.62 5.70 14.23
N ARG A 174 -1.73 6.14 15.12
CA ARG A 174 -1.08 5.22 16.08
C ARG A 174 -2.08 4.59 17.04
N GLN A 175 -3.13 5.30 17.42
CA GLN A 175 -4.18 4.80 18.32
C GLN A 175 -5.09 3.76 17.65
N CYS A 176 -5.29 3.81 16.35
CA CYS A 176 -6.11 2.82 15.63
C CYS A 176 -5.34 1.51 15.33
N LEU A 177 -4.01 1.53 15.40
CA LEU A 177 -3.18 0.34 15.16
C LEU A 177 -3.16 -0.55 16.41
N LYS A 178 -3.59 -1.80 16.26
CA LYS A 178 -3.60 -2.81 17.33
C LYS A 178 -2.19 -3.08 17.88
N ALA A 179 -2.11 -3.55 19.10
CA ALA A 179 -0.86 -4.08 19.66
C ALA A 179 -0.35 -5.21 18.75
N GLY A 180 0.94 -5.16 18.40
CA GLY A 180 1.52 -6.12 17.45
C GLY A 180 1.26 -5.83 15.99
N GLY A 181 0.41 -4.88 15.66
CA GLY A 181 0.14 -4.48 14.27
C GLY A 181 1.35 -3.90 13.54
N THR A 182 1.25 -3.79 12.23
CA THR A 182 2.34 -3.39 11.32
C THR A 182 2.03 -2.06 10.64
N LEU A 183 3.07 -1.27 10.39
CA LEU A 183 2.97 0.04 9.76
C LEU A 183 3.92 0.12 8.57
N ARG A 184 3.39 0.43 7.39
CA ARG A 184 4.13 0.67 6.16
C ARG A 184 3.86 2.10 5.69
N ILE A 185 4.91 2.90 5.53
CA ILE A 185 4.82 4.33 5.22
C ILE A 185 5.56 4.58 3.91
N TYR A 186 4.86 5.11 2.94
CA TYR A 186 5.39 5.50 1.64
C TYR A 186 5.32 7.01 1.50
N SER A 187 6.40 7.65 1.11
CA SER A 187 6.38 9.09 0.90
C SER A 187 7.60 9.60 0.13
N THR A 188 7.38 10.69 -0.58
CA THR A 188 8.47 11.58 -0.98
C THR A 188 8.79 12.54 0.17
N PRO A 189 10.06 12.67 0.59
CA PRO A 189 10.44 13.61 1.63
C PRO A 189 10.04 15.05 1.30
N ASN A 190 9.57 15.79 2.30
CA ASN A 190 9.15 17.20 2.16
C ASN A 190 10.16 18.20 2.72
N GLY A 191 11.36 17.74 3.11
CA GLY A 191 12.43 18.58 3.67
C GLY A 191 12.26 18.96 5.14
N LEU A 192 11.11 18.69 5.78
CA LEU A 192 10.87 19.04 7.18
C LEU A 192 11.47 18.00 8.13
N ARG A 193 12.30 18.44 9.07
CA ARG A 193 13.05 17.55 9.99
C ARG A 193 12.43 17.39 11.39
N ASP A 194 11.51 18.23 11.79
CA ASP A 194 10.86 18.22 13.10
C ASP A 194 9.52 17.45 13.12
N THR A 195 9.28 16.62 12.10
CA THR A 195 8.05 15.85 11.92
C THR A 195 8.15 14.43 12.47
N THR A 196 7.00 13.83 12.78
CA THR A 196 6.93 12.39 13.12
C THR A 196 7.51 11.54 11.98
N TYR A 197 7.18 11.83 10.72
CA TYR A 197 7.75 11.11 9.58
C TYR A 197 9.29 11.10 9.62
N TYR A 198 9.93 12.27 9.76
CA TYR A 198 11.38 12.33 9.81
C TYR A 198 11.97 11.55 11.00
N ARG A 199 11.38 11.67 12.20
CA ARG A 199 11.84 10.90 13.38
C ARG A 199 11.77 9.39 13.15
N LEU A 200 10.75 8.90 12.45
CA LEU A 200 10.61 7.47 12.15
C LEU A 200 11.67 6.96 11.18
N THR A 201 12.20 7.79 10.28
CA THR A 201 13.29 7.40 9.36
C THR A 201 14.63 7.15 10.07
N SER A 202 14.75 7.58 11.31
CA SER A 202 15.95 7.36 12.16
C SER A 202 15.66 6.37 13.30
N SER A 203 14.46 5.76 13.33
CA SER A 203 14.07 4.83 14.39
C SER A 203 14.49 3.40 14.05
N GLU A 204 15.15 2.72 14.99
CA GLU A 204 15.51 1.30 14.88
C GLU A 204 14.28 0.36 14.74
N GLN A 205 13.07 0.86 15.01
CA GLN A 205 11.84 0.10 14.85
C GLN A 205 11.36 0.00 13.41
N PHE A 206 12.01 0.72 12.49
CA PHE A 206 11.64 0.77 11.08
C PHE A 206 12.78 0.32 10.18
N HIS A 207 12.46 -0.54 9.22
CA HIS A 207 13.31 -0.75 8.06
C HIS A 207 13.11 0.42 7.10
N VAL A 208 14.20 1.03 6.65
CA VAL A 208 14.17 2.25 5.83
C VAL A 208 14.56 1.92 4.40
N PHE A 209 13.63 2.09 3.48
CA PHE A 209 13.92 2.06 2.05
C PHE A 209 14.23 3.47 1.54
N ARG A 210 15.08 3.52 0.51
CA ARG A 210 15.39 4.73 -0.26
C ARG A 210 15.34 4.38 -1.73
N TRP A 211 14.29 4.84 -2.40
CA TRP A 211 14.09 4.62 -3.83
C TRP A 211 14.27 5.94 -4.59
N PRO A 212 15.48 6.27 -5.02
CA PRO A 212 15.69 7.44 -5.87
C PRO A 212 14.96 7.27 -7.20
N SER A 213 14.57 8.38 -7.83
CA SER A 213 13.75 8.38 -9.06
C SER A 213 14.39 7.61 -10.23
N TRP A 214 15.73 7.52 -10.26
CA TRP A 214 16.43 6.74 -11.29
C TRP A 214 16.28 5.22 -11.19
N LEU A 215 15.65 4.69 -10.14
CA LEU A 215 15.22 3.27 -10.09
C LEU A 215 14.03 2.98 -11.01
N ASN A 216 13.36 4.02 -11.52
CA ASN A 216 12.37 3.85 -12.57
C ASN A 216 13.06 3.43 -13.87
N PRO A 217 12.72 2.26 -14.47
CA PRO A 217 13.33 1.81 -15.73
C PRO A 217 13.11 2.76 -16.93
N LEU A 218 12.15 3.69 -16.81
CA LEU A 218 11.89 4.72 -17.81
C LEU A 218 12.66 6.02 -17.54
N TRP A 219 13.56 6.03 -16.56
CA TRP A 219 14.42 7.17 -16.28
C TRP A 219 15.44 7.34 -17.41
N THR A 220 15.60 8.57 -17.88
CA THR A 220 16.57 8.92 -18.93
C THR A 220 17.46 10.06 -18.44
N GLU A 221 18.66 10.17 -19.03
CA GLU A 221 19.60 11.26 -18.75
C GLU A 221 19.00 12.63 -19.12
N ASP A 222 18.21 12.69 -20.21
CA ASP A 222 17.52 13.91 -20.62
C ASP A 222 16.52 14.37 -19.57
N ARG A 223 15.75 13.44 -18.98
CA ARG A 223 14.83 13.74 -17.88
C ARG A 223 15.57 14.19 -16.63
N GLU A 224 16.71 13.60 -16.32
CA GLU A 224 17.55 14.05 -15.21
C GLU A 224 18.06 15.46 -15.45
N ALA A 225 18.56 15.76 -16.65
CA ALA A 225 19.04 17.09 -16.99
C ALA A 225 17.95 18.16 -16.88
N GLU A 226 16.74 17.88 -17.40
CA GLU A 226 15.58 18.76 -17.29
C GLU A 226 15.23 19.06 -15.81
N LEU A 227 15.21 18.04 -14.96
CA LEU A 227 14.91 18.21 -13.54
C LEU A 227 16.01 18.99 -12.79
N LEU A 228 17.28 18.72 -13.10
CA LEU A 228 18.41 19.45 -12.54
C LEU A 228 18.36 20.95 -12.90
N GLU A 229 18.00 21.27 -14.16
CA GLU A 229 17.81 22.64 -14.60
C GLU A 229 16.66 23.32 -13.85
N PHE A 230 15.52 22.61 -13.73
CA PHE A 230 14.32 23.13 -13.04
C PHE A 230 14.53 23.37 -11.54
N TYR A 231 15.25 22.48 -10.87
CA TYR A 231 15.48 22.57 -9.41
C TYR A 231 16.80 23.27 -9.03
N GLY A 232 17.63 23.64 -10.01
CA GLY A 232 18.88 24.38 -9.74
C GLY A 232 20.04 23.52 -9.22
N GLY A 233 20.00 22.20 -9.42
CA GLY A 233 21.05 21.27 -9.05
C GLY A 233 20.57 20.04 -8.27
N ARG A 234 21.52 19.17 -7.92
CA ARG A 234 21.30 18.05 -6.99
C ARG A 234 21.45 18.54 -5.57
N ASP A 235 20.36 18.62 -4.81
CA ASP A 235 20.37 18.77 -3.36
C ASP A 235 20.27 17.40 -2.65
#